data_7b1b55704c8d295e61aff7cf7163f20d
#
_entry.id   7b1b55704c8d295e61aff7cf7163f20d
#
_cell.length_a   1.000
_cell.length_b   1.000
_cell.length_c   1.000
_cell.angle_alpha   90.00
_cell.angle_beta   90.00
_cell.angle_gamma   90.00
#
_symmetry.space_group_name_H-M   'P 1'
#
loop_
_entity.id
_entity.type
_entity.pdbx_description
1 polymer ?
#
loop_
_entity_poly.entity_id
_entity_poly.type
_entity_poly.pdbx_seq_one_letter_code
_entity_poly.pdbx_strand_id
1 'polypeptide(L)'
;VNKLAAQGIKKTDLTRDEFLKHAWEWTDEHGGIILKQLRKLGASCDWDRTAFTMDEKRSESVLKVFVDLYNKGLIYRGVRMVNWDPKALTALSDEEVIYKEEHGKLYY
;
A
#
# COMPACT_ATOMS: atom_id res chain seq x y z
N VAL A 1 4.83 -6.09 -9.24
CA VAL A 1 3.95 -7.03 -9.95
C VAL A 1 4.33 -7.12 -11.42
N ASN A 2 4.40 -6.00 -12.17
CA ASN A 2 4.70 -6.01 -13.61
C ASN A 2 6.09 -6.61 -13.94
N LYS A 3 7.13 -6.34 -13.14
CA LYS A 3 8.47 -6.95 -13.29
C LYS A 3 8.41 -8.48 -13.17
N LEU A 4 7.67 -9.00 -12.21
CA LEU A 4 7.48 -10.45 -12.02
C LEU A 4 6.66 -11.07 -13.16
N ALA A 5 5.60 -10.37 -13.61
CA ALA A 5 4.79 -10.80 -14.74
C ALA A 5 5.61 -10.91 -16.04
N ALA A 6 6.54 -9.98 -16.29
CA ALA A 6 7.48 -10.03 -17.41
C ALA A 6 8.44 -11.24 -17.33
N GLN A 7 8.67 -11.76 -16.15
CA GLN A 7 9.46 -12.98 -15.89
C GLN A 7 8.59 -14.26 -15.87
N GLY A 8 7.28 -14.15 -16.17
CA GLY A 8 6.34 -15.27 -16.15
C GLY A 8 5.88 -15.69 -14.76
N ILE A 9 6.22 -14.93 -13.71
CA ILE A 9 5.87 -15.22 -12.32
C ILE A 9 4.57 -14.47 -11.96
N LYS A 10 3.55 -15.21 -11.54
CA LYS A 10 2.29 -14.61 -11.04
C LYS A 10 2.40 -14.37 -9.54
N LYS A 11 1.86 -13.25 -9.08
CA LYS A 11 1.80 -12.93 -7.63
C LYS A 11 1.08 -14.02 -6.82
N THR A 12 0.07 -14.67 -7.42
CA THR A 12 -0.71 -15.76 -6.81
C THR A 12 0.08 -17.04 -6.56
N ASP A 13 1.21 -17.22 -7.26
CA ASP A 13 2.03 -18.43 -7.19
C ASP A 13 3.14 -18.29 -6.11
N LEU A 14 3.26 -17.09 -5.51
CA LEU A 14 4.24 -16.76 -4.49
C LEU A 14 3.61 -16.76 -3.10
N THR A 15 4.36 -17.24 -2.13
CA THR A 15 4.08 -17.00 -0.71
C THR A 15 4.26 -15.52 -0.36
N ARG A 16 3.73 -15.09 0.80
CA ARG A 16 3.92 -13.72 1.30
C ARG A 16 5.40 -13.36 1.42
N ASP A 17 6.21 -14.26 1.96
CA ASP A 17 7.62 -13.98 2.22
C ASP A 17 8.45 -13.88 0.93
N GLU A 18 8.18 -14.74 -0.04
CA GLU A 18 8.78 -14.66 -1.38
C GLU A 18 8.41 -13.36 -2.09
N PHE A 19 7.14 -12.96 -2.02
CA PHE A 19 6.71 -11.69 -2.59
C PHE A 19 7.36 -10.49 -1.89
N LEU A 20 7.45 -10.49 -0.56
CA LEU A 20 8.12 -9.44 0.21
C LEU A 20 9.62 -9.35 -0.13
N LYS A 21 10.30 -10.47 -0.34
CA LYS A 21 11.69 -10.48 -0.78
C LYS A 21 11.86 -9.71 -2.10
N HIS A 22 11.03 -10.00 -3.11
CA HIS A 22 11.07 -9.27 -4.37
C HIS A 22 10.70 -7.78 -4.23
N ALA A 23 9.80 -7.45 -3.30
CA ALA A 23 9.45 -6.06 -3.03
C ALA A 23 10.62 -5.29 -2.39
N TRP A 24 11.35 -5.90 -1.46
CA TRP A 24 12.53 -5.31 -0.85
C TRP A 24 13.68 -5.17 -1.84
N GLU A 25 13.96 -6.19 -2.66
CA GLU A 25 14.95 -6.10 -3.75
C GLU A 25 14.67 -4.89 -4.67
N TRP A 26 13.39 -4.67 -5.02
CA TRP A 26 12.98 -3.51 -5.81
C TRP A 26 13.21 -2.19 -5.07
N THR A 27 12.92 -2.15 -3.79
CA THR A 27 13.09 -0.96 -2.94
C THR A 27 14.57 -0.60 -2.82
N ASP A 28 15.44 -1.58 -2.63
CA ASP A 28 16.90 -1.38 -2.54
C ASP A 28 17.48 -0.89 -3.87
N GLU A 29 17.01 -1.43 -4.98
CA GLU A 29 17.45 -1.02 -6.32
C GLU A 29 17.01 0.40 -6.69
N HIS A 30 15.77 0.79 -6.36
CA HIS A 30 15.13 2.00 -6.88
C HIS A 30 14.88 3.08 -5.82
N GLY A 31 14.81 2.75 -4.54
CA GLY A 31 14.43 3.68 -3.47
C GLY A 31 15.34 4.90 -3.33
N GLY A 32 16.62 4.76 -3.68
CA GLY A 32 17.58 5.86 -3.64
C GLY A 32 17.54 6.81 -4.85
N ILE A 33 16.81 6.47 -5.91
CA ILE A 33 16.81 7.25 -7.17
C ILE A 33 16.20 8.63 -6.97
N ILE A 34 15.04 8.70 -6.34
CA ILE A 34 14.33 9.97 -6.08
C ILE A 34 15.16 10.91 -5.21
N LEU A 35 15.88 10.39 -4.23
CA LEU A 35 16.76 11.18 -3.36
C LEU A 35 17.91 11.82 -4.16
N LYS A 36 18.50 11.07 -5.08
CA LYS A 36 19.53 11.59 -6.00
C LYS A 36 18.97 12.66 -6.94
N GLN A 37 17.76 12.48 -7.44
CA GLN A 37 17.07 13.45 -8.30
C GLN A 37 16.77 14.74 -7.54
N LEU A 38 16.23 14.67 -6.32
CA LEU A 38 15.95 15.83 -5.48
C LEU A 38 17.24 16.60 -5.13
N ARG A 39 18.34 15.92 -4.83
CA ARG A 39 19.65 16.58 -4.64
C ARG A 39 20.11 17.35 -5.88
N LYS A 40 19.94 16.78 -7.09
CA LYS A 40 20.26 17.45 -8.35
C LYS A 40 19.40 18.69 -8.61
N LEU A 41 18.15 18.67 -8.13
CA LEU A 41 17.24 19.82 -8.21
C LEU A 41 17.55 20.90 -7.15
N GLY A 42 18.53 20.67 -6.28
CA GLY A 42 18.91 21.63 -5.23
C GLY A 42 17.99 21.64 -4.01
N ALA A 43 17.19 20.58 -3.83
CA ALA A 43 16.34 20.46 -2.65
C ALA A 43 17.18 20.42 -1.35
N SER A 44 16.82 21.26 -0.39
CA SER A 44 17.44 21.33 0.94
C SER A 44 16.68 20.45 1.91
N CYS A 45 17.22 19.28 2.21
CA CYS A 45 16.64 18.31 3.14
C CYS A 45 17.75 17.75 4.04
N ASP A 46 17.35 17.21 5.18
CA ASP A 46 18.25 16.45 6.04
C ASP A 46 18.41 15.02 5.49
N TRP A 47 19.37 14.86 4.60
CA TRP A 47 19.60 13.62 3.89
C TRP A 47 20.11 12.49 4.79
N ASP A 48 20.75 12.81 5.91
CA ASP A 48 21.30 11.82 6.85
C ASP A 48 20.19 11.14 7.66
N ARG A 49 19.05 11.84 7.82
CA ARG A 49 17.86 11.30 8.46
C ARG A 49 16.83 10.75 7.46
N THR A 50 17.29 10.32 6.28
CA THR A 50 16.42 9.64 5.33
C THR A 50 15.84 8.38 5.95
N ALA A 51 14.55 8.17 5.72
CA ALA A 51 13.82 7.06 6.29
C ALA A 51 12.71 6.58 5.35
N PHE A 52 12.45 5.30 5.40
CA PHE A 52 11.35 4.67 4.68
C PHE A 52 10.21 4.32 5.63
N THR A 53 8.97 4.56 5.22
CA THR A 53 7.79 4.37 6.09
C THR A 53 7.58 2.95 6.56
N MET A 54 8.12 1.97 5.83
CA MET A 54 8.03 0.54 6.15
C MET A 54 9.31 -0.03 6.73
N ASP A 55 10.27 0.82 7.13
CA ASP A 55 11.45 0.33 7.84
C ASP A 55 11.07 -0.26 9.23
N GLU A 56 11.93 -1.09 9.78
CA GLU A 56 11.67 -1.83 11.01
C GLU A 56 11.28 -0.91 12.18
N LYS A 57 12.05 0.15 12.42
CA LYS A 57 11.80 1.09 13.51
C LYS A 57 10.44 1.81 13.39
N ARG A 58 10.03 2.13 12.17
CA ARG A 58 8.74 2.78 11.92
C ARG A 58 7.58 1.80 11.97
N SER A 59 7.79 0.58 11.50
CA SER A 59 6.82 -0.51 11.62
C SER A 59 6.53 -0.82 13.09
N GLU A 60 7.55 -0.87 13.93
CA GLU A 60 7.38 -1.03 15.38
C GLU A 60 6.56 0.10 16.00
N SER A 61 6.85 1.35 15.62
CA SER A 61 6.10 2.52 16.08
C SER A 61 4.64 2.48 15.68
N VAL A 62 4.34 2.09 14.45
CA VAL A 62 2.96 1.94 13.94
C VAL A 62 2.22 0.85 14.72
N LEU A 63 2.84 -0.30 14.93
CA LEU A 63 2.23 -1.39 15.70
C LEU A 63 1.93 -0.96 17.14
N LYS A 64 2.85 -0.26 17.78
CA LYS A 64 2.64 0.26 19.13
C LYS A 64 1.44 1.20 19.20
N VAL A 65 1.37 2.18 18.29
CA VAL A 65 0.25 3.13 18.25
C VAL A 65 -1.07 2.41 17.97
N PHE A 66 -1.09 1.42 17.06
CA PHE A 66 -2.28 0.65 16.76
C PHE A 66 -2.79 -0.08 18.01
N VAL A 67 -1.91 -0.75 18.75
CA VAL A 67 -2.25 -1.45 19.98
C VAL A 67 -2.74 -0.48 21.05
N ASP A 68 -2.09 0.66 21.23
CA ASP A 68 -2.49 1.69 22.19
C ASP A 68 -3.90 2.23 21.88
N LEU A 69 -4.21 2.49 20.61
CA LEU A 69 -5.53 2.96 20.18
C LEU A 69 -6.62 1.88 20.35
N TYR A 70 -6.29 0.62 20.09
CA TYR A 70 -7.19 -0.49 20.33
C TYR A 70 -7.52 -0.64 21.83
N ASN A 71 -6.52 -0.59 22.70
CA ASN A 71 -6.70 -0.66 24.16
C ASN A 71 -7.52 0.51 24.72
N LYS A 72 -7.47 1.68 24.06
CA LYS A 72 -8.30 2.84 24.39
C LYS A 72 -9.72 2.76 23.83
N GLY A 73 -10.06 1.70 23.08
CA GLY A 73 -11.38 1.53 22.45
C GLY A 73 -11.64 2.44 21.24
N LEU A 74 -10.61 3.12 20.74
CA LEU A 74 -10.72 4.01 19.57
C LEU A 74 -10.66 3.27 18.23
N ILE A 75 -10.11 2.06 18.23
CA ILE A 75 -10.09 1.15 17.07
C ILE A 75 -10.89 -0.09 17.44
N TYR A 76 -11.78 -0.51 16.55
CA TYR A 76 -12.57 -1.73 16.68
C TYR A 76 -12.72 -2.42 15.34
N ARG A 77 -13.00 -3.73 15.38
CA ARG A 77 -13.32 -4.50 14.17
C ARG A 77 -14.83 -4.42 13.92
N GLY A 78 -15.19 -3.95 12.73
CA GLY A 78 -16.59 -3.85 12.30
C GLY A 78 -16.78 -4.31 10.87
N VAL A 79 -18.02 -4.60 10.50
CA VAL A 79 -18.43 -4.93 9.13
C VAL A 79 -19.15 -3.72 8.56
N ARG A 80 -18.73 -3.26 7.39
CA ARG A 80 -19.36 -2.16 6.65
C ARG A 80 -19.41 -2.49 5.17
N MET A 81 -20.39 -1.90 4.47
CA MET A 81 -20.38 -1.93 3.01
C MET A 81 -19.24 -1.07 2.48
N VAL A 82 -18.53 -1.60 1.49
CA VAL A 82 -17.44 -0.91 0.80
C VAL A 82 -17.60 -1.06 -0.70
N ASN A 83 -17.07 -0.09 -1.45
CA ASN A 83 -16.94 -0.21 -2.89
C ASN A 83 -15.80 -1.20 -3.17
N TRP A 84 -16.10 -2.28 -3.89
CA TRP A 84 -15.15 -3.38 -4.13
C TRP A 84 -14.95 -3.62 -5.61
N ASP A 85 -13.70 -3.67 -6.07
CA ASP A 85 -13.35 -4.11 -7.41
C ASP A 85 -13.02 -5.61 -7.41
N PRO A 86 -13.88 -6.47 -8.00
CA PRO A 86 -13.68 -7.91 -8.01
C PRO A 86 -12.54 -8.35 -8.93
N LYS A 87 -12.10 -7.50 -9.87
CA LYS A 87 -10.96 -7.78 -10.75
C LYS A 87 -9.63 -7.46 -10.08
N ALA A 88 -9.54 -6.31 -9.45
CA ALA A 88 -8.34 -5.89 -8.70
C ALA A 88 -8.27 -6.53 -7.32
N LEU A 89 -9.36 -7.09 -6.79
CA LEU A 89 -9.48 -7.69 -5.46
C LEU A 89 -9.10 -6.71 -4.35
N THR A 90 -9.61 -5.49 -4.46
CA THR A 90 -9.35 -4.41 -3.50
C THR A 90 -10.57 -3.54 -3.27
N ALA A 91 -10.63 -2.89 -2.11
CA ALA A 91 -11.57 -1.81 -1.87
C ALA A 91 -11.15 -0.55 -2.63
N LEU A 92 -12.14 0.23 -3.06
CA LEU A 92 -11.96 1.50 -3.73
C LEU A 92 -12.24 2.65 -2.76
N SER A 93 -11.51 3.74 -2.90
CA SER A 93 -11.83 4.97 -2.17
C SER A 93 -13.04 5.67 -2.79
N ASP A 94 -13.71 6.53 -2.03
CA ASP A 94 -14.89 7.25 -2.52
C ASP A 94 -14.55 8.15 -3.71
N GLU A 95 -13.32 8.67 -3.78
CA GLU A 95 -12.83 9.51 -4.89
C GLU A 95 -12.66 8.74 -6.20
N GLU A 96 -12.49 7.43 -6.14
CA GLU A 96 -12.33 6.56 -7.32
C GLU A 96 -13.66 6.10 -7.90
N VAL A 97 -14.78 6.34 -7.20
CA VAL A 97 -16.13 5.88 -7.61
C VAL A 97 -16.82 6.93 -8.45
N ILE A 98 -17.23 6.53 -9.64
CA ILE A 98 -18.03 7.37 -10.53
C ILE A 98 -19.50 6.94 -10.44
N TYR A 99 -20.36 7.85 -9.99
CA TYR A 99 -21.81 7.62 -9.92
C TYR A 99 -22.45 8.02 -11.24
N LYS A 100 -23.28 7.13 -11.79
CA LYS A 100 -24.13 7.43 -12.96
C LYS A 100 -25.50 6.84 -12.75
N GLU A 101 -26.51 7.53 -13.28
CA GLU A 101 -27.88 7.05 -13.26
C GLU A 101 -28.07 6.00 -14.36
N GLU A 102 -28.61 4.84 -13.98
CA GLU A 102 -29.01 3.79 -14.92
C GLU A 102 -30.40 3.29 -14.58
N HIS A 103 -31.22 3.11 -15.61
CA HIS A 103 -32.58 2.53 -15.45
C HIS A 103 -32.45 1.00 -15.43
N GLY A 104 -32.80 0.41 -14.29
CA GLY A 104 -32.85 -1.04 -14.09
C GLY A 104 -34.20 -1.50 -13.61
N LYS A 105 -34.45 -2.82 -13.61
CA LYS A 105 -35.63 -3.45 -13.01
C LYS A 105 -35.24 -4.10 -11.70
N LEU A 106 -36.03 -3.83 -10.66
CA LEU A 106 -35.93 -4.52 -9.37
C LEU A 106 -37.01 -5.61 -9.33
N TYR A 107 -36.60 -6.85 -9.04
CA TYR A 107 -37.49 -7.99 -8.86
C TYR A 107 -37.51 -8.35 -7.38
N TYR A 108 -38.74 -8.50 -6.81
CA TYR A 108 -38.96 -8.86 -5.40
C TYR A 108 -39.23 -10.36 -5.28
#